data_60805b72f7571108dca123f493d4121e
#
_entry.id   60805b72f7571108dca123f493d4121e
#
_cell.length_a   1.000
_cell.length_b   1.000
_cell.length_c   1.000
_cell.angle_alpha   90.00
_cell.angle_beta   90.00
_cell.angle_gamma   90.00
#
_symmetry.space_group_name_H-M   'P 1'
#
loop_
_entity.id
_entity.type
_entity.pdbx_description
1 polymer ?
#
loop_
_entity_poly.entity_id
_entity_poly.type
_entity_poly.pdbx_seq_one_letter_code
_entity_poly.pdbx_strand_id
1 'polypeptide(L)'
;YGIYGQRFSADGTALGAEFRLDAPSVGNQILLSGGLEWSGNFVVTWSSNNQDGSGYGVYAQRYNSAGVAQGAEFRVSTTTAGSQITSQIAMSASGSFVIVWSSAQDPDASTGIYGQRYDAAGVAQGGEFRVNSYTVGSQQLASVAMSDSGSFVVTWASDGQDGSGNGVYGQLFAANGSAQGS
;
A
#
# COMPACT_ATOMS: atom_id res chain seq x y z
N TYR A 1 -17.86 -8.50 -1.84
CA TYR A 1 -17.83 -7.54 -0.73
C TYR A 1 -17.35 -6.20 -1.27
N GLY A 2 -17.91 -5.06 -0.78
CA GLY A 2 -17.46 -3.71 -1.06
C GLY A 2 -16.77 -3.10 0.15
N ILE A 3 -16.01 -2.02 -0.08
CA ILE A 3 -15.28 -1.29 0.96
C ILE A 3 -16.09 -0.04 1.31
N TYR A 4 -16.31 0.18 2.60
CA TYR A 4 -17.02 1.32 3.13
C TYR A 4 -16.17 2.08 4.14
N GLY A 5 -16.41 3.36 4.27
CA GLY A 5 -15.73 4.25 5.20
C GLY A 5 -16.69 5.19 5.90
N GLN A 6 -16.30 5.61 7.10
CA GLN A 6 -16.95 6.65 7.87
C GLN A 6 -15.92 7.65 8.35
N ARG A 7 -16.20 8.94 8.18
CA ARG A 7 -15.33 10.01 8.68
C ARG A 7 -15.82 10.46 10.07
N PHE A 8 -14.86 10.82 10.91
CA PHE A 8 -15.11 11.35 12.23
C PHE A 8 -14.32 12.65 12.45
N SER A 9 -14.86 13.58 13.20
CA SER A 9 -14.12 14.73 13.73
C SER A 9 -13.20 14.30 14.88
N ALA A 10 -12.33 15.20 15.33
CA ALA A 10 -11.37 14.92 16.40
C ALA A 10 -12.04 14.58 17.76
N ASP A 11 -13.27 15.02 17.98
CA ASP A 11 -14.08 14.69 19.16
C ASP A 11 -14.88 13.36 19.02
N GLY A 12 -14.71 12.65 17.88
CA GLY A 12 -15.37 11.38 17.62
C GLY A 12 -16.79 11.50 17.03
N THR A 13 -17.24 12.72 16.65
CA THR A 13 -18.53 12.91 16.00
C THR A 13 -18.47 12.47 14.55
N ALA A 14 -19.45 11.66 14.09
CA ALA A 14 -19.52 11.24 12.70
C ALA A 14 -19.76 12.43 11.74
N LEU A 15 -18.95 12.52 10.70
CA LEU A 15 -19.03 13.55 9.66
C LEU A 15 -19.71 13.00 8.41
N GLY A 16 -21.02 13.14 8.38
CA GLY A 16 -21.88 12.60 7.31
C GLY A 16 -22.25 11.14 7.53
N ALA A 17 -22.76 10.49 6.48
CA ALA A 17 -23.08 9.08 6.48
C ALA A 17 -21.87 8.22 6.06
N GLU A 18 -21.95 6.93 6.31
CA GLU A 18 -21.08 5.92 5.71
C GLU A 18 -21.15 6.02 4.17
N PHE A 19 -20.03 5.85 3.49
CA PHE A 19 -19.94 5.92 2.03
C PHE A 19 -19.06 4.81 1.48
N ARG A 20 -19.32 4.43 0.24
CA ARG A 20 -18.55 3.40 -0.44
C ARG A 20 -17.23 3.97 -0.97
N LEU A 21 -16.13 3.22 -0.75
CA LEU A 21 -14.77 3.62 -1.09
C LEU A 21 -14.26 3.00 -2.40
N ASP A 22 -14.71 1.80 -2.74
CA ASP A 22 -14.33 1.13 -3.99
C ASP A 22 -15.34 1.41 -5.10
N ALA A 23 -14.88 1.38 -6.37
CA ALA A 23 -15.79 1.33 -7.49
C ALA A 23 -16.56 0.00 -7.49
N PRO A 24 -17.82 -0.06 -8.00
CA PRO A 24 -18.53 -1.32 -8.17
C PRO A 24 -17.75 -2.23 -9.11
N SER A 25 -17.06 -3.24 -8.57
CA SER A 25 -16.25 -4.21 -9.28
C SER A 25 -16.72 -5.63 -9.03
N VAL A 26 -16.34 -6.54 -9.93
CA VAL A 26 -16.59 -7.98 -9.76
C VAL A 26 -15.50 -8.53 -8.83
N GLY A 27 -15.88 -9.42 -7.92
CA GLY A 27 -14.95 -10.07 -7.00
C GLY A 27 -14.96 -9.48 -5.59
N ASN A 28 -14.07 -9.99 -4.75
CA ASN A 28 -13.93 -9.58 -3.36
C ASN A 28 -12.84 -8.52 -3.21
N GLN A 29 -13.13 -7.46 -2.47
CA GLN A 29 -12.17 -6.48 -2.00
C GLN A 29 -11.85 -6.80 -0.54
N ILE A 30 -10.56 -6.94 -0.22
CA ILE A 30 -10.08 -7.34 1.11
C ILE A 30 -8.79 -6.60 1.48
N LEU A 31 -8.36 -6.74 2.75
CA LEU A 31 -7.05 -6.33 3.24
C LEU A 31 -6.76 -4.85 2.95
N LEU A 32 -7.66 -3.98 3.40
CA LEU A 32 -7.60 -2.54 3.20
C LEU A 32 -6.65 -1.84 4.19
N SER A 33 -6.05 -0.75 3.75
CA SER A 33 -5.27 0.18 4.57
C SER A 33 -5.57 1.62 4.13
N GLY A 34 -5.46 2.57 5.06
CA GLY A 34 -5.71 3.98 4.79
C GLY A 34 -4.58 4.87 5.28
N GLY A 35 -4.20 5.86 4.46
CA GLY A 35 -3.27 6.93 4.82
C GLY A 35 -4.00 8.28 4.82
N LEU A 36 -3.69 9.13 5.78
CA LEU A 36 -4.27 10.45 5.98
C LEU A 36 -3.17 11.49 6.06
N GLU A 37 -3.31 12.60 5.34
CA GLU A 37 -2.44 13.77 5.48
C GLU A 37 -3.05 14.85 6.38
N TRP A 38 -2.26 15.84 6.77
CA TRP A 38 -2.65 16.89 7.71
C TRP A 38 -3.85 17.74 7.27
N SER A 39 -4.08 17.94 5.97
CA SER A 39 -5.25 18.67 5.46
C SER A 39 -6.54 17.86 5.51
N GLY A 40 -6.44 16.58 5.89
CA GLY A 40 -7.57 15.65 5.94
C GLY A 40 -7.85 14.94 4.60
N ASN A 41 -7.04 15.15 3.55
CA ASN A 41 -7.12 14.30 2.37
C ASN A 41 -6.55 12.92 2.70
N PHE A 42 -7.09 11.89 2.06
CA PHE A 42 -6.68 10.51 2.37
C PHE A 42 -6.66 9.63 1.13
N VAL A 43 -5.95 8.54 1.25
CA VAL A 43 -5.88 7.47 0.24
C VAL A 43 -6.22 6.15 0.91
N VAL A 44 -7.04 5.35 0.27
CA VAL A 44 -7.33 3.98 0.69
C VAL A 44 -6.77 3.02 -0.34
N THR A 45 -6.14 1.94 0.11
CA THR A 45 -5.63 0.86 -0.73
C THR A 45 -6.20 -0.47 -0.29
N TRP A 46 -6.40 -1.39 -1.23
CA TRP A 46 -6.98 -2.73 -0.98
C TRP A 46 -6.50 -3.74 -2.02
N SER A 47 -6.75 -5.02 -1.72
CA SER A 47 -6.56 -6.10 -2.68
C SER A 47 -7.91 -6.48 -3.31
N SER A 48 -8.00 -6.47 -4.64
CA SER A 48 -9.20 -6.81 -5.41
C SER A 48 -9.01 -8.08 -6.22
N ASN A 49 -9.95 -9.03 -6.07
CA ASN A 49 -9.87 -10.33 -6.75
C ASN A 49 -10.35 -10.23 -8.20
N ASN A 50 -9.53 -10.74 -9.12
CA ASN A 50 -9.81 -10.86 -10.57
C ASN A 50 -10.12 -9.53 -11.30
N GLN A 51 -9.87 -8.37 -10.70
CA GLN A 51 -10.12 -7.08 -11.34
C GLN A 51 -9.09 -6.79 -12.44
N ASP A 52 -7.88 -7.32 -12.34
CA ASP A 52 -6.83 -7.25 -13.35
C ASP A 52 -6.75 -8.50 -14.26
N GLY A 53 -7.65 -9.47 -14.04
CA GLY A 53 -7.74 -10.71 -14.81
C GLY A 53 -7.00 -11.90 -14.20
N SER A 54 -6.34 -11.76 -13.04
CA SER A 54 -5.59 -12.84 -12.38
C SER A 54 -5.45 -12.64 -10.88
N GLY A 55 -6.00 -13.54 -10.06
CA GLY A 55 -5.81 -13.50 -8.59
C GLY A 55 -6.20 -12.18 -7.94
N TYR A 56 -5.39 -11.70 -7.01
CA TYR A 56 -5.56 -10.40 -6.36
C TYR A 56 -4.56 -9.37 -6.90
N GLY A 57 -5.04 -8.20 -7.31
CA GLY A 57 -4.23 -7.03 -7.59
C GLY A 57 -4.42 -5.94 -6.54
N VAL A 58 -3.42 -5.07 -6.35
CA VAL A 58 -3.52 -3.92 -5.43
C VAL A 58 -4.08 -2.72 -6.16
N TYR A 59 -5.10 -2.11 -5.55
CA TYR A 59 -5.80 -0.91 -6.04
C TYR A 59 -5.82 0.18 -4.97
N ALA A 60 -6.01 1.41 -5.40
CA ALA A 60 -6.13 2.56 -4.52
C ALA A 60 -7.11 3.61 -5.07
N GLN A 61 -7.67 4.41 -4.15
CA GLN A 61 -8.50 5.56 -4.45
C GLN A 61 -8.14 6.72 -3.53
N ARG A 62 -8.02 7.91 -4.10
CA ARG A 62 -7.74 9.15 -3.38
C ARG A 62 -9.04 9.88 -3.08
N TYR A 63 -9.09 10.55 -1.92
CA TYR A 63 -10.22 11.35 -1.46
C TYR A 63 -9.73 12.67 -0.89
N ASN A 64 -10.54 13.72 -1.04
CA ASN A 64 -10.32 14.95 -0.30
C ASN A 64 -10.88 14.84 1.14
N SER A 65 -10.62 15.85 1.96
CA SER A 65 -11.06 15.92 3.36
C SER A 65 -12.59 15.89 3.53
N ALA A 66 -13.35 16.18 2.47
CA ALA A 66 -14.82 16.05 2.47
C ALA A 66 -15.28 14.61 2.14
N GLY A 67 -14.38 13.68 1.80
CA GLY A 67 -14.71 12.33 1.37
C GLY A 67 -15.11 12.22 -0.09
N VAL A 68 -14.80 13.24 -0.91
CA VAL A 68 -15.06 13.23 -2.35
C VAL A 68 -13.87 12.62 -3.08
N ALA A 69 -14.14 11.63 -3.93
CA ALA A 69 -13.12 10.96 -4.73
C ALA A 69 -12.34 11.96 -5.62
N GLN A 70 -11.03 11.80 -5.67
CA GLN A 70 -10.10 12.62 -6.45
C GLN A 70 -9.55 11.78 -7.62
N GLY A 71 -10.24 11.85 -8.75
CA GLY A 71 -10.00 11.00 -9.91
C GLY A 71 -10.68 9.63 -9.78
N ALA A 72 -10.32 8.72 -10.67
CA ALA A 72 -10.80 7.34 -10.64
C ALA A 72 -9.92 6.46 -9.73
N GLU A 73 -10.46 5.32 -9.32
CA GLU A 73 -9.70 4.20 -8.78
C GLU A 73 -8.58 3.81 -9.76
N PHE A 74 -7.41 3.47 -9.23
CA PHE A 74 -6.26 3.07 -10.05
C PHE A 74 -5.58 1.81 -9.50
N ARG A 75 -5.02 1.02 -10.41
CA ARG A 75 -4.22 -0.13 -10.04
C ARG A 75 -2.82 0.32 -9.62
N VAL A 76 -2.35 -0.18 -8.47
CA VAL A 76 -1.05 0.11 -7.88
C VAL A 76 0.01 -0.86 -8.39
N SER A 77 -0.26 -2.17 -8.29
CA SER A 77 0.65 -3.22 -8.75
C SER A 77 0.74 -3.25 -10.28
N THR A 78 1.94 -3.25 -10.83
CA THR A 78 2.15 -3.35 -12.29
C THR A 78 2.09 -4.79 -12.77
N THR A 79 2.55 -5.75 -11.95
CA THR A 79 2.42 -7.19 -12.18
C THR A 79 0.97 -7.62 -11.98
N THR A 80 0.47 -8.46 -12.89
CA THR A 80 -0.87 -9.07 -12.80
C THR A 80 -0.82 -10.58 -12.56
N ALA A 81 0.33 -11.21 -12.79
CA ALA A 81 0.49 -12.64 -12.56
C ALA A 81 0.51 -12.96 -11.06
N GLY A 82 -0.28 -13.94 -10.64
CA GLY A 82 -0.37 -14.34 -9.24
C GLY A 82 -1.18 -13.35 -8.39
N SER A 83 -0.89 -13.32 -7.09
CA SER A 83 -1.60 -12.45 -6.15
C SER A 83 -0.67 -11.40 -5.55
N GLN A 84 -1.15 -10.17 -5.55
CA GLN A 84 -0.60 -9.04 -4.82
C GLN A 84 -1.58 -8.69 -3.71
N ILE A 85 -1.15 -8.81 -2.47
CA ILE A 85 -2.02 -8.72 -1.29
C ILE A 85 -1.39 -7.97 -0.13
N THR A 86 -2.16 -7.73 0.93
CA THR A 86 -1.70 -7.10 2.18
C THR A 86 -1.06 -5.73 1.99
N SER A 87 -1.68 -4.89 1.13
CA SER A 87 -1.18 -3.54 0.91
C SER A 87 -1.24 -2.68 2.19
N GLN A 88 -0.19 -1.88 2.38
CA GLN A 88 -0.09 -0.87 3.43
C GLN A 88 0.31 0.46 2.80
N ILE A 89 -0.13 1.56 3.40
CA ILE A 89 0.14 2.91 2.91
C ILE A 89 0.67 3.81 4.02
N ALA A 90 1.61 4.69 3.66
CA ALA A 90 2.00 5.83 4.49
C ALA A 90 2.06 7.09 3.64
N MET A 91 1.72 8.23 4.26
CA MET A 91 1.65 9.54 3.62
C MET A 91 2.53 10.54 4.36
N SER A 92 3.16 11.44 3.60
CA SER A 92 3.87 12.61 4.13
C SER A 92 2.91 13.78 4.39
N ALA A 93 3.37 14.79 5.09
CA ALA A 93 2.63 16.03 5.32
C ALA A 93 2.27 16.78 4.02
N SER A 94 3.05 16.60 2.94
CA SER A 94 2.80 17.20 1.62
C SER A 94 1.81 16.42 0.76
N GLY A 95 1.27 15.29 1.25
CA GLY A 95 0.36 14.43 0.52
C GLY A 95 1.03 13.41 -0.41
N SER A 96 2.37 13.38 -0.53
CA SER A 96 3.07 12.29 -1.21
C SER A 96 2.89 11.01 -0.41
N PHE A 97 2.83 9.86 -1.08
CA PHE A 97 2.59 8.60 -0.39
C PHE A 97 3.35 7.43 -1.02
N VAL A 98 3.51 6.38 -0.24
CA VAL A 98 4.04 5.10 -0.68
C VAL A 98 3.07 4.00 -0.29
N ILE A 99 2.83 3.08 -1.22
CA ILE A 99 2.07 1.85 -0.97
C ILE A 99 3.05 0.68 -1.11
N VAL A 100 3.01 -0.23 -0.13
CA VAL A 100 3.81 -1.47 -0.14
C VAL A 100 2.87 -2.68 -0.04
N TRP A 101 3.27 -3.82 -0.60
CA TRP A 101 2.44 -5.05 -0.61
C TRP A 101 3.30 -6.31 -0.71
N SER A 102 2.70 -7.45 -0.40
CA SER A 102 3.29 -8.76 -0.68
C SER A 102 2.89 -9.23 -2.08
N SER A 103 3.84 -9.74 -2.86
CA SER A 103 3.62 -10.20 -4.23
C SER A 103 4.34 -11.53 -4.48
N ALA A 104 3.66 -12.47 -5.15
CA ALA A 104 4.17 -13.78 -5.53
C ALA A 104 4.97 -13.73 -6.86
N GLN A 105 5.81 -12.69 -7.03
CA GLN A 105 6.61 -12.50 -8.25
C GLN A 105 8.12 -12.73 -8.05
N ASP A 106 8.54 -13.22 -6.89
CA ASP A 106 9.93 -13.55 -6.63
C ASP A 106 10.35 -14.79 -7.44
N PRO A 107 11.64 -14.90 -7.84
CA PRO A 107 12.09 -15.92 -8.80
C PRO A 107 11.88 -17.38 -8.36
N ASP A 108 11.80 -17.64 -7.05
CA ASP A 108 11.55 -18.97 -6.47
C ASP A 108 10.03 -19.25 -6.27
N ALA A 109 9.17 -18.41 -6.83
CA ALA A 109 7.71 -18.43 -6.63
C ALA A 109 7.27 -18.20 -5.17
N SER A 110 8.16 -17.69 -4.32
CA SER A 110 7.81 -17.20 -2.98
C SER A 110 7.24 -15.79 -3.03
N THR A 111 6.88 -15.23 -1.87
CA THR A 111 6.42 -13.85 -1.77
C THR A 111 7.57 -12.91 -1.41
N GLY A 112 7.66 -11.78 -2.12
CA GLY A 112 8.52 -10.65 -1.78
C GLY A 112 7.71 -9.41 -1.43
N ILE A 113 8.36 -8.39 -0.87
CA ILE A 113 7.76 -7.09 -0.57
C ILE A 113 8.10 -6.11 -1.69
N TYR A 114 7.05 -5.50 -2.24
CA TYR A 114 7.13 -4.53 -3.33
C TYR A 114 6.50 -3.22 -2.91
N GLY A 115 6.88 -2.14 -3.59
CA GLY A 115 6.38 -0.80 -3.31
C GLY A 115 6.28 0.08 -4.54
N GLN A 116 5.40 1.09 -4.47
CA GLN A 116 5.27 2.15 -5.46
C GLN A 116 5.07 3.48 -4.74
N ARG A 117 5.83 4.49 -5.15
CA ARG A 117 5.73 5.86 -4.62
C ARG A 117 4.85 6.71 -5.55
N TYR A 118 4.17 7.67 -4.93
CA TYR A 118 3.30 8.63 -5.62
C TYR A 118 3.52 10.04 -5.07
N ASP A 119 3.31 11.05 -5.92
CA ASP A 119 3.13 12.42 -5.45
C ASP A 119 1.71 12.67 -4.90
N ALA A 120 1.44 13.86 -4.40
CA ALA A 120 0.15 14.25 -3.86
C ALA A 120 -0.98 14.22 -4.90
N ALA A 121 -0.67 14.33 -6.20
CA ALA A 121 -1.64 14.20 -7.28
C ALA A 121 -1.95 12.74 -7.63
N GLY A 122 -1.24 11.77 -7.04
CA GLY A 122 -1.38 10.34 -7.35
C GLY A 122 -0.61 9.92 -8.60
N VAL A 123 0.35 10.73 -9.04
CA VAL A 123 1.25 10.38 -10.15
C VAL A 123 2.39 9.54 -9.61
N ALA A 124 2.62 8.38 -10.24
CA ALA A 124 3.70 7.47 -9.85
C ALA A 124 5.09 8.14 -9.98
N GLN A 125 5.89 7.97 -8.94
CA GLN A 125 7.25 8.52 -8.85
C GLN A 125 8.28 7.39 -9.02
N GLY A 126 8.73 7.20 -10.25
CA GLY A 126 9.51 6.03 -10.68
C GLY A 126 8.63 4.81 -10.93
N GLY A 127 9.26 3.64 -11.10
CA GLY A 127 8.57 2.37 -11.26
C GLY A 127 8.31 1.66 -9.93
N GLU A 128 7.55 0.57 -9.98
CA GLU A 128 7.46 -0.42 -8.92
C GLU A 128 8.86 -0.92 -8.55
N PHE A 129 9.14 -1.08 -7.26
CA PHE A 129 10.44 -1.51 -6.76
C PHE A 129 10.30 -2.62 -5.72
N ARG A 130 11.26 -3.53 -5.67
CA ARG A 130 11.35 -4.52 -4.60
C ARG A 130 12.00 -3.91 -3.36
N VAL A 131 11.42 -4.14 -2.20
CA VAL A 131 11.88 -3.63 -0.90
C VAL A 131 12.95 -4.52 -0.30
N ASN A 132 12.69 -5.84 -0.23
CA ASN A 132 13.61 -6.83 0.33
C ASN A 132 14.75 -7.17 -0.64
N SER A 133 15.97 -7.32 -0.12
CA SER A 133 17.13 -7.82 -0.88
C SER A 133 17.29 -9.34 -0.81
N TYR A 134 16.89 -9.94 0.33
CA TYR A 134 16.85 -11.39 0.49
C TYR A 134 15.60 -11.96 -0.20
N THR A 135 15.76 -13.00 -1.03
CA THR A 135 14.70 -13.53 -1.91
C THR A 135 14.42 -15.01 -1.76
N VAL A 136 15.10 -15.67 -0.81
CA VAL A 136 14.83 -17.08 -0.51
C VAL A 136 13.74 -17.17 0.55
N GLY A 137 12.75 -18.02 0.34
CA GLY A 137 11.60 -18.12 1.22
C GLY A 137 10.66 -16.91 1.11
N SER A 138 9.64 -16.87 1.96
CA SER A 138 8.61 -15.83 1.89
C SER A 138 8.93 -14.62 2.74
N GLN A 139 8.77 -13.42 2.14
CA GLN A 139 8.72 -12.14 2.85
C GLN A 139 7.28 -11.63 2.82
N GLN A 140 6.74 -11.28 3.98
CA GLN A 140 5.32 -10.96 4.12
C GLN A 140 5.03 -10.02 5.30
N LEU A 141 3.79 -9.61 5.46
CA LEU A 141 3.33 -8.76 6.56
C LEU A 141 4.08 -7.42 6.61
N ALA A 142 4.26 -6.78 5.45
CA ALA A 142 4.90 -5.48 5.40
C ALA A 142 4.10 -4.43 6.18
N SER A 143 4.84 -3.54 6.84
CA SER A 143 4.33 -2.30 7.40
C SER A 143 5.19 -1.14 6.93
N VAL A 144 4.60 0.04 6.77
CA VAL A 144 5.32 1.22 6.29
C VAL A 144 4.97 2.44 7.14
N ALA A 145 5.97 3.27 7.43
CA ALA A 145 5.81 4.59 8.04
C ALA A 145 6.63 5.62 7.25
N MET A 146 6.10 6.83 7.13
CA MET A 146 6.71 7.91 6.36
C MET A 146 6.82 9.17 7.23
N SER A 147 7.93 9.86 7.12
CA SER A 147 8.15 11.17 7.74
C SER A 147 7.49 12.28 6.93
N ASP A 148 7.34 13.46 7.54
CA ASP A 148 6.82 14.65 6.85
C ASP A 148 7.65 15.04 5.63
N SER A 149 8.96 14.75 5.62
CA SER A 149 9.88 15.01 4.50
C SER A 149 9.77 13.97 3.37
N GLY A 150 8.95 12.92 3.54
CA GLY A 150 8.77 11.86 2.55
C GLY A 150 9.77 10.71 2.64
N SER A 151 10.73 10.72 3.57
CA SER A 151 11.57 9.55 3.87
C SER A 151 10.71 8.50 4.56
N PHE A 152 10.93 7.22 4.28
CA PHE A 152 10.07 6.16 4.80
C PHE A 152 10.86 4.93 5.21
N VAL A 153 10.29 4.16 6.12
CA VAL A 153 10.80 2.85 6.55
C VAL A 153 9.76 1.79 6.23
N VAL A 154 10.21 0.66 5.70
CA VAL A 154 9.39 -0.53 5.52
C VAL A 154 9.96 -1.63 6.41
N THR A 155 9.09 -2.31 7.15
CA THR A 155 9.44 -3.50 7.94
C THR A 155 8.62 -4.69 7.47
N TRP A 156 9.16 -5.91 7.58
CA TRP A 156 8.51 -7.14 7.14
C TRP A 156 8.99 -8.36 7.92
N ALA A 157 8.23 -9.44 7.83
CA ALA A 157 8.68 -10.76 8.28
C ALA A 157 9.35 -11.48 7.12
N SER A 158 10.51 -12.11 7.37
CA SER A 158 11.27 -12.90 6.39
C SER A 158 11.52 -14.30 6.93
N ASP A 159 11.15 -15.31 6.14
CA ASP A 159 11.33 -16.72 6.49
C ASP A 159 12.77 -17.16 6.20
N GLY A 160 13.41 -17.76 7.20
CA GLY A 160 14.71 -18.42 7.10
C GLY A 160 15.93 -17.53 6.87
N GLN A 161 15.79 -16.19 6.82
CA GLN A 161 16.89 -15.27 6.50
C GLN A 161 18.02 -15.28 7.54
N ASP A 162 17.71 -15.53 8.82
CA ASP A 162 18.67 -15.70 9.91
C ASP A 162 19.03 -17.16 10.22
N GLY A 163 18.51 -18.10 9.40
CA GLY A 163 18.74 -19.53 9.53
C GLY A 163 17.68 -20.26 10.34
N SER A 164 16.65 -19.59 10.86
CA SER A 164 15.59 -20.23 11.66
C SER A 164 14.27 -19.46 11.67
N GLY A 165 13.22 -20.01 11.06
CA GLY A 165 11.84 -19.45 11.13
C GLY A 165 11.73 -18.02 10.62
N ASN A 166 10.78 -17.26 11.15
CA ASN A 166 10.52 -15.86 10.75
C ASN A 166 11.32 -14.87 11.60
N GLY A 167 12.18 -14.08 10.94
CA GLY A 167 12.82 -12.89 11.51
C GLY A 167 12.08 -11.60 11.07
N VAL A 168 12.29 -10.50 11.81
CA VAL A 168 11.76 -9.17 11.45
C VAL A 168 12.88 -8.32 10.89
N TYR A 169 12.67 -7.76 9.71
CA TYR A 169 13.63 -6.97 8.96
C TYR A 169 13.04 -5.60 8.58
N GLY A 170 13.91 -4.67 8.24
CA GLY A 170 13.49 -3.34 7.83
C GLY A 170 14.49 -2.67 6.91
N GLN A 171 13.99 -1.79 6.04
CA GLN A 171 14.79 -0.96 5.16
C GLN A 171 14.31 0.47 5.23
N LEU A 172 15.26 1.39 5.43
CA LEU A 172 15.02 2.83 5.37
C LEU A 172 15.24 3.33 3.94
N PHE A 173 14.37 4.25 3.51
CA PHE A 173 14.44 4.90 2.20
C PHE A 173 14.42 6.41 2.33
N ALA A 174 15.20 7.08 1.49
CA ALA A 174 15.05 8.52 1.30
C ALA A 174 13.76 8.84 0.53
N ALA A 175 13.32 10.10 0.54
CA ALA A 175 12.11 10.56 -0.15
C ALA A 175 12.11 10.27 -1.67
N ASN A 176 13.29 10.21 -2.29
CA ASN A 176 13.43 9.84 -3.70
C ASN A 176 13.35 8.32 -3.95
N GLY A 177 13.20 7.49 -2.90
CA GLY A 177 13.12 6.03 -2.98
C GLY A 177 14.46 5.32 -2.98
N SER A 178 15.58 6.01 -2.79
CA SER A 178 16.88 5.33 -2.62
C SER A 178 16.98 4.69 -1.25
N ALA A 179 17.39 3.41 -1.21
CA ALA A 179 17.64 2.70 0.05
C ALA A 179 18.77 3.38 0.83
N GLN A 180 18.63 3.47 2.15
CA GLN A 180 19.58 4.09 3.08
C GLN A 180 20.12 3.03 4.04
N GLY A 181 21.45 2.97 4.16
CA GLY A 181 22.12 1.95 4.95
C GLY A 181 22.16 0.57 4.27
N SER A 182 22.69 -0.40 4.97
CA SER A 182 22.82 -1.80 4.54
C SER A 182 22.18 -2.71 5.59
#